data_37651164063ebdb9c9244d63a7b4a540
#
_entry.id   37651164063ebdb9c9244d63a7b4a540
#
_cell.length_a   1.000
_cell.length_b   1.000
_cell.length_c   1.000
_cell.angle_alpha   90.00
_cell.angle_beta   90.00
_cell.angle_gamma   90.00
#
_symmetry.space_group_name_H-M   'P 1'
#
loop_
_entity.id
_entity.type
_entity.pdbx_description
1 polymer ?
#
loop_
_entity_poly.entity_id
_entity_poly.type
_entity_poly.pdbx_seq_one_letter_code
_entity_poly.pdbx_strand_id
1 'polypeptide(L)'
;VNDSYFTSFPTHVQAYLQHCRHQGYAARYMGALVADFHRHLIQGGIYLYPSIPPQPQGKLRLVLECNALAFIAEQAGGMATAGKQPILSIEPTAIHQRTPLYMGSKHMVQNLLRIAQAY
;
A
#
# COMPACT_ATOMS: atom_id res chain seq x y z
N VAL A 1 1.66 5.36 6.11
CA VAL A 1 2.62 5.89 5.12
C VAL A 1 3.59 6.86 5.79
N ASN A 2 4.80 6.91 5.30
CA ASN A 2 5.78 7.90 5.76
C ASN A 2 5.59 9.23 5.01
N ASP A 3 4.89 10.15 5.61
CA ASP A 3 4.52 11.45 5.02
C ASP A 3 5.75 12.35 4.70
N SER A 4 6.91 12.06 5.26
CA SER A 4 8.11 12.84 4.98
C SER A 4 8.55 12.74 3.51
N TYR A 5 8.10 11.71 2.80
CA TYR A 5 8.36 11.53 1.37
C TYR A 5 7.21 12.01 0.47
N PHE A 6 6.26 12.77 1.00
CA PHE A 6 5.05 13.16 0.27
C PHE A 6 5.34 13.74 -1.12
N THR A 7 6.31 14.64 -1.22
CA THR A 7 6.65 15.29 -2.49
C THR A 7 7.28 14.34 -3.51
N SER A 8 7.78 13.19 -3.07
CA SER A 8 8.38 12.17 -3.93
C SER A 8 7.39 11.10 -4.35
N PHE A 9 6.18 11.09 -3.77
CA PHE A 9 5.18 10.10 -4.11
C PHE A 9 4.60 10.34 -5.50
N PRO A 10 4.14 9.30 -6.18
CA PRO A 10 3.35 9.45 -7.42
C PRO A 10 2.14 10.36 -7.19
N THR A 11 1.75 11.09 -8.23
CA THR A 11 0.64 12.08 -8.12
C THR A 11 -0.66 11.48 -7.63
N HIS A 12 -1.00 10.26 -8.04
CA HIS A 12 -2.21 9.59 -7.57
C HIS A 12 -2.17 9.27 -6.07
N VAL A 13 -0.98 8.96 -5.53
CA VAL A 13 -0.81 8.73 -4.09
C VAL A 13 -0.97 10.04 -3.32
N GLN A 14 -0.38 11.13 -3.83
CA GLN A 14 -0.55 12.46 -3.24
C GLN A 14 -2.03 12.86 -3.20
N ALA A 15 -2.75 12.65 -4.30
CA ALA A 15 -4.18 12.95 -4.38
C ALA A 15 -4.99 12.11 -3.39
N TYR A 16 -4.65 10.83 -3.26
CA TYR A 16 -5.31 9.97 -2.29
C TYR A 16 -5.05 10.41 -0.85
N LEU A 17 -3.83 10.79 -0.51
CA LEU A 17 -3.51 11.30 0.82
C LEU A 17 -4.25 12.60 1.15
N GLN A 18 -4.41 13.48 0.16
CA GLN A 18 -5.24 14.67 0.33
C GLN A 18 -6.71 14.30 0.58
N HIS A 19 -7.24 13.32 -0.16
CA HIS A 19 -8.57 12.79 0.08
C HIS A 19 -8.70 12.26 1.52
N CYS A 20 -7.73 11.51 2.01
CA CYS A 20 -7.74 10.99 3.39
C CYS A 20 -7.77 12.14 4.41
N ARG A 21 -7.01 13.19 4.18
CA ARG A 21 -7.02 14.37 5.05
C ARG A 21 -8.39 15.04 5.08
N HIS A 22 -9.04 15.18 3.93
CA HIS A 22 -10.40 15.73 3.86
C HIS A 22 -11.43 14.87 4.58
N GLN A 23 -11.23 13.54 4.58
CA GLN A 23 -12.11 12.62 5.30
C GLN A 23 -11.81 12.56 6.81
N GLY A 24 -10.77 13.25 7.27
CA GLY A 24 -10.41 13.24 8.68
C GLY A 24 -9.70 11.96 9.13
N TYR A 25 -9.14 11.20 8.23
CA TYR A 25 -8.40 9.99 8.59
C TYR A 25 -7.09 10.35 9.28
N ALA A 26 -6.76 9.60 10.35
CA ALA A 26 -5.52 9.82 11.08
C ALA A 26 -4.34 9.22 10.32
N ALA A 27 -3.22 9.95 10.30
CA ALA A 27 -1.97 9.45 9.76
C ALA A 27 -1.19 8.72 10.84
N ARG A 28 -0.65 7.54 10.49
CA ARG A 28 0.18 6.72 11.37
C ARG A 28 1.34 6.16 10.57
N TYR A 29 2.51 6.10 11.20
CA TYR A 29 3.68 5.45 10.63
C TYR A 29 4.58 4.97 11.76
N MET A 30 4.76 3.66 11.87
CA MET A 30 5.56 3.05 12.94
C MET A 30 6.97 2.67 12.49
N GLY A 31 7.23 2.71 11.18
CA GLY A 31 8.53 2.32 10.64
C GLY A 31 8.78 0.81 10.62
N ALA A 32 7.79 0.02 11.00
CA ALA A 32 7.85 -1.45 10.98
C ALA A 32 6.60 -2.00 10.30
N LEU A 33 6.79 -2.68 9.17
CA LEU A 33 5.69 -3.19 8.34
C LEU A 33 4.71 -4.06 9.14
N VAL A 34 5.22 -4.98 9.94
CA VAL A 34 4.36 -5.90 10.71
C VAL A 34 3.52 -5.15 11.74
N ALA A 35 4.08 -4.15 12.40
CA ALA A 35 3.36 -3.36 13.39
C ALA A 35 2.22 -2.55 12.74
N ASP A 36 2.49 -1.90 11.62
CA ASP A 36 1.47 -1.16 10.86
C ASP A 36 0.41 -2.11 10.31
N PHE A 37 0.81 -3.25 9.76
CA PHE A 37 -0.10 -4.27 9.26
C PHE A 37 -1.05 -4.77 10.36
N HIS A 38 -0.51 -5.13 11.52
CA HIS A 38 -1.30 -5.64 12.65
C HIS A 38 -2.33 -4.60 13.10
N ARG A 39 -1.92 -3.35 13.19
CA ARG A 39 -2.84 -2.27 13.56
C ARG A 39 -3.98 -2.13 12.55
N HIS A 40 -3.69 -2.14 11.26
CA HIS A 40 -4.72 -2.00 10.22
C HIS A 40 -5.64 -3.23 10.17
N LEU A 41 -5.12 -4.40 10.48
CA LEU A 41 -5.91 -5.63 10.55
C LEU A 41 -6.99 -5.55 11.63
N ILE A 42 -6.65 -4.95 12.78
CA ILE A 42 -7.57 -4.86 13.94
C ILE A 42 -8.47 -3.63 13.85
N GLN A 43 -7.93 -2.47 13.51
CA GLN A 43 -8.64 -1.20 13.59
C GLN A 43 -9.14 -0.70 12.23
N GLY A 44 -8.78 -1.36 11.14
CA GLY A 44 -8.99 -0.84 9.81
C GLY A 44 -7.95 0.21 9.43
N GLY A 45 -7.90 0.54 8.16
CA GLY A 45 -6.96 1.52 7.64
C GLY A 45 -6.31 1.05 6.36
N ILE A 46 -5.33 1.80 5.89
CA ILE A 46 -4.57 1.47 4.69
C ILE A 46 -3.08 1.70 4.93
N TYR A 47 -2.28 0.76 4.46
CA TYR A 47 -0.82 0.85 4.43
C TYR A 47 -0.39 1.20 3.01
N LEU A 48 0.40 2.27 2.88
CA LEU A 48 0.87 2.76 1.59
C LEU A 48 2.39 2.75 1.57
N TYR A 49 2.95 1.98 0.65
CA TYR A 49 4.39 1.98 0.40
C TYR A 49 4.63 2.10 -1.11
N PRO A 50 4.49 3.32 -1.64
CA PRO A 50 4.59 3.55 -3.08
C PRO A 50 6.03 3.51 -3.58
N SER A 51 6.18 3.38 -4.89
CA SER A 51 7.46 3.62 -5.55
C SER A 51 7.84 5.09 -5.46
N ILE A 52 9.12 5.37 -5.24
CA ILE A 52 9.68 6.71 -5.26
C ILE A 52 10.96 6.70 -6.12
N PRO A 53 11.45 7.87 -6.62
CA PRO A 53 12.57 7.91 -7.57
C PRO A 53 13.80 7.09 -7.20
N PRO A 54 14.29 7.07 -5.93
CA PRO A 54 15.42 6.21 -5.57
C PRO A 54 15.09 4.71 -5.64
N GLN A 55 13.80 4.34 -5.67
CA GLN A 55 13.34 2.96 -5.67
C GLN A 55 12.13 2.82 -6.59
N PRO A 56 12.33 2.94 -7.91
CA PRO A 56 11.21 3.00 -8.87
C PRO A 56 10.40 1.70 -8.94
N GLN A 57 10.96 0.59 -8.49
CA GLN A 57 10.26 -0.71 -8.44
C GLN A 57 9.66 -1.00 -7.07
N GLY A 58 9.69 -0.03 -6.15
CA GLY A 58 9.26 -0.21 -4.77
C GLY A 58 10.39 -0.66 -3.87
N LYS A 59 10.16 -0.68 -2.57
CA LYS A 59 11.15 -1.07 -1.56
C LYS A 59 10.90 -2.46 -1.00
N LEU A 60 9.64 -2.83 -0.79
CA LEU A 60 9.27 -4.10 -0.18
C LEU A 60 9.44 -5.24 -1.18
N ARG A 61 9.79 -6.41 -0.66
CA ARG A 61 10.02 -7.61 -1.48
C ARG A 61 8.71 -8.39 -1.66
N LEU A 62 8.39 -8.73 -2.90
CA LEU A 62 7.14 -9.40 -3.25
C LEU A 62 6.99 -10.73 -2.53
N VAL A 63 7.96 -11.61 -2.67
CA VAL A 63 7.87 -12.99 -2.14
C VAL A 63 8.09 -13.02 -0.63
N LEU A 64 9.09 -12.29 -0.14
CA LEU A 64 9.53 -12.41 1.24
C LEU A 64 8.69 -11.60 2.23
N GLU A 65 7.96 -10.57 1.75
CA GLU A 65 7.19 -9.68 2.61
C GLU A 65 5.74 -9.56 2.16
N CYS A 66 5.50 -9.19 0.91
CA CYS A 66 4.17 -8.79 0.46
C CYS A 66 3.20 -9.96 0.27
N ASN A 67 3.65 -11.09 -0.27
CA ASN A 67 2.75 -12.23 -0.55
C ASN A 67 2.07 -12.76 0.70
N ALA A 68 2.83 -12.99 1.77
CA ALA A 68 2.28 -13.51 3.01
C ALA A 68 1.28 -12.54 3.64
N LEU A 69 1.62 -11.27 3.70
CA LEU A 69 0.74 -10.24 4.27
C LEU A 69 -0.50 -10.02 3.40
N ALA A 70 -0.36 -10.05 2.08
CA ALA A 70 -1.49 -9.94 1.15
C ALA A 70 -2.47 -11.08 1.34
N PHE A 71 -1.97 -12.31 1.51
CA PHE A 71 -2.82 -13.47 1.77
C PHE A 71 -3.64 -13.28 3.05
N ILE A 72 -2.99 -12.87 4.13
CA ILE A 72 -3.67 -12.63 5.42
C ILE A 72 -4.70 -11.50 5.28
N ALA A 73 -4.33 -10.40 4.62
CA ALA A 73 -5.23 -9.27 4.43
C ALA A 73 -6.51 -9.68 3.67
N GLU A 74 -6.37 -10.46 2.60
CA GLU A 74 -7.52 -10.92 1.81
C GLU A 74 -8.40 -11.88 2.61
N GLN A 75 -7.81 -12.78 3.40
CA GLN A 75 -8.57 -13.68 4.28
C GLN A 75 -9.36 -12.91 5.34
N ALA A 76 -8.86 -11.75 5.76
CA ALA A 76 -9.55 -10.87 6.70
C ALA A 76 -10.57 -9.93 6.05
N GLY A 77 -10.82 -10.08 4.75
CA GLY A 77 -11.77 -9.24 4.02
C GLY A 77 -11.19 -7.94 3.49
N GLY A 78 -9.87 -7.76 3.59
CA GLY A 78 -9.16 -6.61 3.03
C GLY A 78 -8.70 -6.82 1.61
N MET A 79 -7.80 -5.96 1.14
CA MET A 79 -7.29 -5.96 -0.21
C MET A 79 -5.82 -5.54 -0.23
N ALA A 80 -5.04 -6.12 -1.14
CA ALA A 80 -3.63 -5.78 -1.32
C ALA A 80 -3.30 -5.71 -2.81
N THR A 81 -2.70 -4.59 -3.23
CA THR A 81 -2.39 -4.34 -4.64
C THR A 81 -1.04 -3.65 -4.80
N ALA A 82 -0.43 -3.85 -5.96
CA ALA A 82 0.75 -3.08 -6.39
C ALA A 82 0.36 -1.81 -7.16
N GLY A 83 -0.93 -1.56 -7.32
CA GLY A 83 -1.48 -0.46 -8.10
C GLY A 83 -2.09 -0.95 -9.41
N LYS A 84 -1.33 -1.62 -10.24
CA LYS A 84 -1.81 -2.12 -11.53
C LYS A 84 -2.45 -3.50 -11.45
N GLN A 85 -2.05 -4.31 -10.46
CA GLN A 85 -2.61 -5.63 -10.26
C GLN A 85 -2.55 -6.04 -8.78
N PRO A 86 -3.44 -6.96 -8.35
CA PRO A 86 -3.39 -7.49 -6.99
C PRO A 86 -2.05 -8.16 -6.70
N ILE A 87 -1.57 -8.03 -5.46
CA ILE A 87 -0.28 -8.62 -5.06
C ILE A 87 -0.23 -10.12 -5.35
N LEU A 88 -1.28 -10.86 -5.01
CA LEU A 88 -1.29 -12.32 -5.16
C LEU A 88 -1.38 -12.78 -6.62
N SER A 89 -1.69 -11.88 -7.55
CA SER A 89 -1.70 -12.19 -8.99
C SER A 89 -0.36 -11.93 -9.68
N ILE A 90 0.61 -11.31 -8.99
CA ILE A 90 1.93 -11.04 -9.56
C ILE A 90 2.75 -12.32 -9.57
N GLU A 91 3.18 -12.75 -10.75
CA GLU A 91 4.06 -13.89 -10.89
C GLU A 91 5.50 -13.48 -10.58
N PRO A 92 6.14 -14.09 -9.53
CA PRO A 92 7.50 -13.70 -9.18
C PRO A 92 8.51 -14.14 -10.25
N THR A 93 9.45 -13.26 -10.57
CA THR A 93 10.54 -13.55 -11.51
C THR A 93 11.89 -13.71 -10.81
N ALA A 94 11.98 -13.28 -9.55
CA ALA A 94 13.17 -13.39 -8.72
C ALA A 94 12.77 -13.37 -7.24
N ILE A 95 13.57 -14.02 -6.38
CA ILE A 95 13.25 -14.09 -4.94
C ILE A 95 13.30 -12.73 -4.26
N HIS A 96 14.15 -11.82 -4.74
CA HIS A 96 14.28 -10.47 -4.20
C HIS A 96 13.53 -9.41 -5.02
N GLN A 97 12.64 -9.84 -5.90
CA GLN A 97 11.79 -8.91 -6.68
C GLN A 97 11.05 -7.96 -5.73
N ARG A 98 11.08 -6.67 -6.06
CA ARG A 98 10.45 -5.61 -5.28
C ARG A 98 9.14 -5.16 -5.92
N THR A 99 8.28 -4.57 -5.09
CA THR A 99 6.96 -4.08 -5.53
C THR A 99 6.51 -2.92 -4.65
N PRO A 100 5.76 -1.96 -5.19
CA PRO A 100 4.98 -1.07 -4.33
C PRO A 100 3.86 -1.88 -3.66
N LEU A 101 3.38 -1.40 -2.53
CA LEU A 101 2.33 -2.08 -1.76
C LEU A 101 1.30 -1.09 -1.27
N TYR A 102 0.03 -1.37 -1.58
CA TYR A 102 -1.14 -0.68 -1.05
C TYR A 102 -2.06 -1.73 -0.47
N MET A 103 -2.24 -1.74 0.85
CA MET A 103 -2.90 -2.85 1.54
C MET A 103 -3.70 -2.36 2.73
N GLY A 104 -4.92 -2.88 2.89
CA GLY A 104 -5.74 -2.53 4.03
C GLY A 104 -7.21 -2.81 3.82
N SER A 105 -8.05 -1.97 4.42
CA SER A 105 -9.50 -2.06 4.28
C SER A 105 -9.90 -1.94 2.81
N LYS A 106 -10.75 -2.86 2.36
CA LYS A 106 -11.08 -3.01 0.94
C LYS A 106 -11.60 -1.71 0.33
N HIS A 107 -12.51 -1.01 1.01
CA HIS A 107 -13.06 0.25 0.50
C HIS A 107 -11.99 1.35 0.35
N MET A 108 -11.00 1.37 1.23
CA MET A 108 -9.92 2.37 1.15
C MET A 108 -8.99 2.08 -0.02
N VAL A 109 -8.62 0.81 -0.23
CA VAL A 109 -7.79 0.41 -1.39
C VAL A 109 -8.54 0.67 -2.69
N GLN A 110 -9.84 0.35 -2.75
CA GLN A 110 -10.66 0.63 -3.93
C GLN A 110 -10.75 2.13 -4.23
N ASN A 111 -10.86 2.98 -3.21
CA ASN A 111 -10.85 4.43 -3.40
C ASN A 111 -9.51 4.92 -3.94
N LEU A 112 -8.39 4.38 -3.45
CA LEU A 112 -7.07 4.69 -4.00
C LEU A 112 -7.00 4.36 -5.49
N LEU A 113 -7.44 3.17 -5.87
CA LEU A 113 -7.41 2.72 -7.28
C LEU A 113 -8.33 3.58 -8.16
N ARG A 114 -9.49 3.98 -7.65
CA ARG A 114 -10.41 4.86 -8.37
C ARG A 114 -9.77 6.23 -8.61
N ILE A 115 -9.12 6.80 -7.61
CA ILE A 115 -8.43 8.09 -7.75
C ILE A 115 -7.26 7.95 -8.73
N ALA A 116 -6.54 6.83 -8.67
CA ALA A 116 -5.41 6.59 -9.56
C ALA A 116 -5.80 6.56 -11.05
N GLN A 117 -7.03 6.19 -11.37
CA GLN A 117 -7.52 6.19 -12.76
C GLN A 117 -7.60 7.60 -13.36
N ALA A 118 -7.66 8.64 -12.54
CA ALA A 118 -7.71 10.03 -12.98
C ALA A 118 -6.32 10.65 -13.21
N TYR A 119 -5.24 9.91 -12.95
CA TYR A 119 -3.85 10.43 -13.00
C TYR A 119 -2.94 9.58 -13.89
#